data_b5eab03884142179a96d5cf6910ffba0
#
_entry.id   b5eab03884142179a96d5cf6910ffba0
#
_cell.length_a   1.000
_cell.length_b   1.000
_cell.length_c   1.000
_cell.angle_alpha   90.00
_cell.angle_beta   90.00
_cell.angle_gamma   90.00
#
_symmetry.space_group_name_H-M   'P 1'
#
loop_
_entity.id
_entity.type
_entity.pdbx_description
1 polymer ?
#
loop_
_entity_poly.entity_id
_entity_poly.type
_entity_poly.pdbx_seq_one_letter_code
_entity_poly.pdbx_strand_id
1 'polypeptide(L)'
;MFGTLAESLANSSDGILMMASLCASLFSRLVAVIVLILCFSNVVLAGNWGHWRGPSGNGAAPDAAPPTEWSSTKNVKWKIALPGRGSSSPVIWDQQVFVTSAVPAAKAAGGKLPNLEFKLLCFNRADGKLLWEKTAVVSVPHQETHSTNGFASASPCTDGEHVYAHFGSRGLYCYTMKGDLVWKRDDFGLMNTRNSFGEGSSPTLAGNKIIVPWDHEGPSAVFALDKLTGKTLWKTDRDEPTCWSTPLVVAFEGKQQVVLNGQTCARSYDLETGKELWRCAGQTERPCASPVAENGLVYVGSGHRGSFLGAFRLDGQGDIKGSKKVVWTIDHDTPDIASLLLTSGRIYFHKGKNGQLSCVDAVTGKPFYTAERIPGLDSIYASPVAAGGHVYLTSRAGTTVVISDAAELNIVATNNVEETVDATPAPVDNELFIRGEKHLFCIAAQ
;
A
#
# COMPACT_ATOMS: atom_id res chain seq x y z
N MET A 1 -48.19 49.55 24.42
CA MET A 1 -49.49 48.93 24.04
C MET A 1 -49.35 47.39 23.80
N PHE A 2 -48.23 46.77 24.18
CA PHE A 2 -48.03 45.31 24.10
C PHE A 2 -47.98 44.60 25.47
N GLY A 3 -48.00 45.33 26.58
CA GLY A 3 -47.95 44.74 27.91
C GLY A 3 -49.29 44.29 28.52
N THR A 4 -50.39 44.85 28.05
CA THR A 4 -51.73 44.63 28.60
C THR A 4 -52.48 43.45 27.96
N LEU A 5 -52.02 42.91 26.83
CA LEU A 5 -52.61 41.75 26.17
C LEU A 5 -52.09 40.41 26.70
N ALA A 6 -50.87 40.41 27.25
CA ALA A 6 -50.24 39.19 27.79
C ALA A 6 -50.80 38.78 29.14
N GLU A 7 -51.22 39.76 30.01
CA GLU A 7 -51.80 39.47 31.32
C GLU A 7 -53.26 39.01 31.25
N SER A 8 -54.02 39.35 30.16
CA SER A 8 -55.44 38.97 29.99
C SER A 8 -55.58 37.51 29.53
N LEU A 9 -54.56 36.94 28.89
CA LEU A 9 -54.59 35.55 28.38
C LEU A 9 -54.15 34.52 29.46
N ALA A 10 -53.46 34.96 30.51
CA ALA A 10 -52.93 34.07 31.55
C ALA A 10 -53.98 33.60 32.56
N ASN A 11 -55.18 34.22 32.61
CA ASN A 11 -56.18 33.95 33.62
C ASN A 11 -57.47 33.30 33.09
N SER A 12 -57.51 32.84 31.82
CA SER A 12 -58.64 32.04 31.31
C SER A 12 -58.20 30.60 31.14
N SER A 13 -59.11 29.66 31.49
CA SER A 13 -58.87 28.21 31.30
C SER A 13 -58.48 27.86 29.84
N ASP A 14 -58.94 28.64 28.87
CA ASP A 14 -58.65 28.47 27.45
C ASP A 14 -57.22 28.94 27.09
N GLY A 15 -56.68 29.98 27.78
CA GLY A 15 -55.30 30.44 27.63
C GLY A 15 -54.29 29.43 28.13
N ILE A 16 -54.57 28.76 29.22
CA ILE A 16 -53.69 27.72 29.79
C ILE A 16 -53.65 26.48 28.89
N LEU A 17 -54.82 26.07 28.35
CA LEU A 17 -54.89 24.95 27.41
C LEU A 17 -54.16 25.25 26.08
N MET A 18 -54.26 26.46 25.59
CA MET A 18 -53.57 26.88 24.36
C MET A 18 -52.05 26.96 24.56
N MET A 19 -51.53 27.45 25.70
CA MET A 19 -50.14 27.43 26.03
C MET A 19 -49.57 26.00 26.24
N ALA A 20 -50.33 25.14 26.90
CA ALA A 20 -49.97 23.74 27.08
C ALA A 20 -49.89 22.99 25.73
N SER A 21 -50.83 23.26 24.80
CA SER A 21 -50.78 22.70 23.43
C SER A 21 -49.59 23.21 22.60
N LEU A 22 -49.26 24.50 22.71
CA LEU A 22 -48.08 25.08 22.03
C LEU A 22 -46.75 24.51 22.59
N CYS A 23 -46.63 24.37 23.93
CA CYS A 23 -45.48 23.76 24.57
C CYS A 23 -45.31 22.27 24.19
N ALA A 24 -46.42 21.52 24.16
CA ALA A 24 -46.40 20.12 23.73
C ALA A 24 -45.98 19.96 22.25
N SER A 25 -46.47 20.83 21.37
CA SER A 25 -46.09 20.87 19.96
C SER A 25 -44.62 21.25 19.75
N LEU A 26 -44.10 22.24 20.48
CA LEU A 26 -42.69 22.62 20.45
C LEU A 26 -41.78 21.53 20.99
N PHE A 27 -42.17 20.87 22.08
CA PHE A 27 -41.44 19.76 22.67
C PHE A 27 -41.41 18.55 21.74
N SER A 28 -42.53 18.22 21.11
CA SER A 28 -42.64 17.14 20.09
C SER A 28 -41.76 17.41 18.86
N ARG A 29 -41.72 18.66 18.39
CA ARG A 29 -40.81 19.07 17.27
C ARG A 29 -39.34 19.05 17.67
N LEU A 30 -38.99 19.46 18.88
CA LEU A 30 -37.61 19.41 19.40
C LEU A 30 -37.15 17.97 19.57
N VAL A 31 -38.00 17.07 20.12
CA VAL A 31 -37.73 15.64 20.22
C VAL A 31 -37.55 14.99 18.85
N ALA A 32 -38.40 15.35 17.87
CA ALA A 32 -38.30 14.83 16.51
C ALA A 32 -37.01 15.29 15.81
N VAL A 33 -36.56 16.53 16.04
CA VAL A 33 -35.26 17.04 15.52
C VAL A 33 -34.10 16.35 16.20
N ILE A 34 -34.14 16.13 17.51
CA ILE A 34 -33.11 15.41 18.27
C ILE A 34 -33.03 13.94 17.82
N VAL A 35 -34.18 13.28 17.61
CA VAL A 35 -34.22 11.91 17.08
C VAL A 35 -33.71 11.84 15.64
N LEU A 36 -34.00 12.85 14.80
CA LEU A 36 -33.41 12.92 13.44
C LEU A 36 -31.92 13.14 13.47
N ILE A 37 -31.36 13.91 14.43
CA ILE A 37 -29.91 14.11 14.60
C ILE A 37 -29.24 12.86 15.16
N LEU A 38 -29.91 12.08 16.00
CA LEU A 38 -29.42 10.80 16.55
C LEU A 38 -29.48 9.64 15.53
N CYS A 39 -30.30 9.76 14.48
CA CYS A 39 -30.37 8.82 13.36
C CYS A 39 -29.33 9.11 12.25
N PHE A 40 -28.48 10.14 12.38
CA PHE A 40 -27.22 10.15 11.62
C PHE A 40 -26.36 9.04 12.21
N SER A 41 -26.61 7.82 11.74
CA SER A 41 -25.67 6.72 11.81
C SER A 41 -24.31 7.31 11.57
N ASN A 42 -23.36 7.12 12.48
CA ASN A 42 -21.97 7.33 12.18
C ASN A 42 -21.71 6.50 10.92
N VAL A 43 -21.71 7.14 9.76
CA VAL A 43 -21.12 6.56 8.57
C VAL A 43 -19.64 6.51 8.92
N VAL A 44 -19.24 5.40 9.53
CA VAL A 44 -17.83 5.06 9.62
C VAL A 44 -17.40 4.97 8.16
N LEU A 45 -16.73 6.00 7.68
CA LEU A 45 -16.10 5.95 6.37
C LEU A 45 -15.21 4.73 6.41
N ALA A 46 -15.51 3.75 5.59
CA ALA A 46 -14.70 2.55 5.50
C ALA A 46 -13.24 2.96 5.25
N GLY A 47 -12.33 2.38 6.00
CA GLY A 47 -10.90 2.59 5.78
C GLY A 47 -10.53 2.16 4.36
N ASN A 48 -9.58 2.85 3.77
CA ASN A 48 -9.11 2.58 2.42
C ASN A 48 -7.62 2.22 2.43
N TRP A 49 -7.23 1.27 1.60
CA TRP A 49 -5.86 0.86 1.33
C TRP A 49 -5.58 0.98 -0.16
N GLY A 50 -5.61 2.23 -0.65
CA GLY A 50 -5.58 2.57 -2.07
C GLY A 50 -4.24 2.38 -2.76
N HIS A 51 -3.20 1.97 -2.03
CA HIS A 51 -1.84 1.78 -2.51
C HIS A 51 -1.20 0.55 -1.85
N TRP A 52 -0.18 -0.05 -2.46
CA TRP A 52 0.51 -1.25 -1.97
C TRP A 52 0.95 -1.19 -0.50
N ARG A 53 1.43 -0.04 -0.03
CA ARG A 53 1.86 0.16 1.36
C ARG A 53 0.87 1.01 2.18
N GLY A 54 -0.37 1.07 1.72
CA GLY A 54 -1.41 1.85 2.35
C GLY A 54 -1.30 3.37 2.13
N PRO A 55 -2.15 4.17 2.77
CA PRO A 55 -2.28 5.59 2.48
C PRO A 55 -1.01 6.42 2.76
N SER A 56 -0.21 6.02 3.75
CA SER A 56 1.05 6.71 4.09
C SER A 56 2.27 6.15 3.34
N GLY A 57 2.14 5.03 2.65
CA GLY A 57 3.27 4.30 2.07
C GLY A 57 4.16 3.57 3.10
N ASN A 58 3.87 3.67 4.40
CA ASN A 58 4.69 3.12 5.48
C ASN A 58 4.35 1.68 5.88
N GLY A 59 3.24 1.13 5.38
CA GLY A 59 2.75 -0.21 5.73
C GLY A 59 1.92 -0.25 7.00
N ALA A 60 1.51 0.90 7.53
CA ALA A 60 0.74 1.00 8.76
C ALA A 60 -0.69 1.49 8.51
N ALA A 61 -1.64 0.87 9.21
CA ALA A 61 -3.06 1.25 9.29
C ALA A 61 -3.44 1.41 10.78
N PRO A 62 -3.08 2.53 11.43
CA PRO A 62 -3.24 2.69 12.88
C PRO A 62 -4.70 2.57 13.34
N ASP A 63 -5.66 2.93 12.49
CA ASP A 63 -7.09 2.88 12.78
C ASP A 63 -7.74 1.53 12.45
N ALA A 64 -6.99 0.59 11.86
CA ALA A 64 -7.46 -0.76 11.56
C ALA A 64 -7.16 -1.72 12.71
N ALA A 65 -8.06 -2.68 12.94
CA ALA A 65 -7.93 -3.68 14.00
C ALA A 65 -8.38 -5.06 13.52
N PRO A 66 -7.70 -5.65 12.51
CA PRO A 66 -8.02 -6.99 12.05
C PRO A 66 -7.73 -8.05 13.13
N PRO A 67 -8.32 -9.26 13.03
CA PRO A 67 -8.05 -10.34 13.96
C PRO A 67 -6.56 -10.67 14.07
N THR A 68 -6.10 -10.96 15.28
CA THR A 68 -4.74 -11.49 15.51
C THR A 68 -4.67 -12.99 15.33
N GLU A 69 -5.80 -13.70 15.40
CA GLU A 69 -5.88 -15.15 15.25
C GLU A 69 -6.83 -15.57 14.14
N TRP A 70 -6.40 -16.52 13.31
CA TRP A 70 -7.22 -17.21 12.32
C TRP A 70 -6.68 -18.61 11.99
N SER A 71 -7.54 -19.41 11.36
CA SER A 71 -7.17 -20.71 10.80
C SER A 71 -7.96 -20.95 9.51
N SER A 72 -7.89 -22.13 8.92
CA SER A 72 -8.72 -22.50 7.77
C SER A 72 -10.23 -22.43 8.04
N THR A 73 -10.65 -22.40 9.31
CA THR A 73 -12.07 -22.41 9.75
C THR A 73 -12.46 -21.27 10.71
N LYS A 74 -11.48 -20.54 11.26
CA LYS A 74 -11.72 -19.45 12.23
C LYS A 74 -11.36 -18.11 11.59
N ASN A 75 -12.25 -17.13 11.68
CA ASN A 75 -12.03 -15.76 11.24
C ASN A 75 -11.69 -15.62 9.74
N VAL A 76 -12.05 -16.57 8.89
CA VAL A 76 -12.02 -16.44 7.44
C VAL A 76 -13.41 -16.02 6.96
N LYS A 77 -13.59 -14.73 6.70
CA LYS A 77 -14.85 -14.16 6.20
C LYS A 77 -15.20 -14.74 4.82
N TRP A 78 -14.22 -14.78 3.92
CA TRP A 78 -14.30 -15.44 2.64
C TRP A 78 -12.91 -15.80 2.09
N LYS A 79 -12.89 -16.82 1.21
CA LYS A 79 -11.74 -17.29 0.42
C LYS A 79 -12.22 -17.50 -1.00
N ILE A 80 -11.56 -16.89 -1.98
CA ILE A 80 -11.94 -17.02 -3.39
C ILE A 80 -10.74 -17.40 -4.23
N ALA A 81 -10.95 -18.21 -5.27
CA ALA A 81 -9.91 -18.58 -6.22
C ALA A 81 -9.57 -17.41 -7.14
N LEU A 82 -8.27 -17.24 -7.41
CA LEU A 82 -7.75 -16.27 -8.35
C LEU A 82 -7.34 -16.96 -9.67
N PRO A 83 -7.66 -16.40 -10.83
CA PRO A 83 -7.18 -16.94 -12.10
C PRO A 83 -5.70 -16.58 -12.31
N GLY A 84 -4.94 -17.50 -12.91
CA GLY A 84 -3.56 -17.27 -13.30
C GLY A 84 -2.59 -17.05 -12.14
N ARG A 85 -1.53 -16.27 -12.37
CA ARG A 85 -0.47 -16.00 -11.41
C ARG A 85 -0.21 -14.51 -11.26
N GLY A 86 0.06 -14.07 -10.03
CA GLY A 86 0.46 -12.71 -9.72
C GLY A 86 0.82 -12.55 -8.25
N SER A 87 1.67 -11.57 -7.94
CA SER A 87 2.13 -11.24 -6.58
C SER A 87 1.74 -9.83 -6.16
N SER A 88 0.82 -9.17 -6.89
CA SER A 88 0.33 -7.86 -6.47
C SER A 88 -0.36 -7.94 -5.12
N SER A 89 -0.09 -7.00 -4.23
CA SER A 89 -0.85 -6.88 -2.99
C SER A 89 -2.29 -6.45 -3.28
N PRO A 90 -3.25 -6.86 -2.45
CA PRO A 90 -4.62 -6.36 -2.55
C PRO A 90 -4.66 -4.85 -2.30
N VAL A 91 -5.46 -4.15 -3.09
CA VAL A 91 -5.76 -2.73 -2.93
C VAL A 91 -7.25 -2.60 -2.67
N ILE A 92 -7.63 -1.88 -1.63
CA ILE A 92 -9.00 -1.81 -1.14
C ILE A 92 -9.48 -0.35 -1.16
N TRP A 93 -10.65 -0.14 -1.75
CA TRP A 93 -11.34 1.13 -1.71
C TRP A 93 -12.85 0.91 -1.54
N ASP A 94 -13.39 1.44 -0.46
CA ASP A 94 -14.79 1.23 -0.06
C ASP A 94 -15.18 -0.27 -0.07
N GLN A 95 -16.04 -0.68 -0.99
CA GLN A 95 -16.54 -2.05 -1.13
C GLN A 95 -15.84 -2.84 -2.24
N GLN A 96 -14.70 -2.35 -2.76
CA GLN A 96 -13.99 -2.98 -3.86
C GLN A 96 -12.59 -3.40 -3.47
N VAL A 97 -12.17 -4.59 -3.93
CA VAL A 97 -10.82 -5.15 -3.76
C VAL A 97 -10.22 -5.42 -5.12
N PHE A 98 -9.03 -4.87 -5.38
CA PHE A 98 -8.37 -4.97 -6.67
C PHE A 98 -7.08 -5.78 -6.57
N VAL A 99 -6.84 -6.66 -7.54
CA VAL A 99 -5.57 -7.36 -7.76
C VAL A 99 -5.28 -7.51 -9.26
N THR A 100 -4.00 -7.61 -9.62
CA THR A 100 -3.58 -7.93 -10.99
C THR A 100 -3.28 -9.41 -11.15
N SER A 101 -3.45 -9.98 -12.33
CA SER A 101 -3.11 -11.38 -12.62
C SER A 101 -2.64 -11.55 -14.07
N ALA A 102 -1.76 -12.52 -14.31
CA ALA A 102 -1.35 -12.96 -15.63
C ALA A 102 -1.88 -14.40 -15.86
N VAL A 103 -2.81 -14.54 -16.79
CA VAL A 103 -3.54 -15.79 -17.04
C VAL A 103 -3.10 -16.36 -18.39
N PRO A 104 -2.80 -17.66 -18.51
CA PRO A 104 -2.53 -18.26 -19.81
C PRO A 104 -3.69 -18.03 -20.79
N ALA A 105 -3.39 -17.44 -21.97
CA ALA A 105 -4.39 -17.21 -23.00
C ALA A 105 -4.78 -18.52 -23.70
N ALA A 106 -6.03 -18.60 -24.15
CA ALA A 106 -6.55 -19.79 -24.83
C ALA A 106 -5.75 -20.14 -26.10
N LYS A 107 -5.23 -19.13 -26.83
CA LYS A 107 -4.38 -19.35 -28.02
C LYS A 107 -2.91 -19.41 -27.56
N ALA A 108 -2.30 -20.57 -27.68
CA ALA A 108 -0.88 -20.75 -27.41
C ALA A 108 0.00 -19.88 -28.33
N ALA A 109 1.09 -19.35 -27.78
CA ALA A 109 2.18 -18.81 -28.60
C ALA A 109 3.00 -19.97 -29.17
N GLY A 110 3.45 -19.89 -30.40
CA GLY A 110 4.34 -20.91 -30.98
C GLY A 110 5.78 -20.90 -30.45
N GLY A 111 6.03 -20.20 -29.32
CA GLY A 111 7.36 -19.98 -28.75
C GLY A 111 7.56 -20.58 -27.35
N LYS A 112 8.72 -20.30 -26.76
CA LYS A 112 9.13 -20.79 -25.42
C LYS A 112 8.30 -20.19 -24.29
N LEU A 113 7.90 -18.92 -24.41
CA LEU A 113 7.12 -18.22 -23.38
C LEU A 113 5.62 -18.30 -23.69
N PRO A 114 4.77 -18.38 -22.66
CA PRO A 114 3.33 -18.46 -22.82
C PRO A 114 2.75 -17.15 -23.37
N ASN A 115 1.67 -17.23 -24.14
CA ASN A 115 0.81 -16.09 -24.40
C ASN A 115 -0.05 -15.86 -23.15
N LEU A 116 -0.08 -14.63 -22.62
CA LEU A 116 -0.74 -14.28 -21.36
C LEU A 116 -1.77 -13.19 -21.55
N GLU A 117 -2.89 -13.33 -20.88
CA GLU A 117 -3.85 -12.26 -20.61
C GLU A 117 -3.45 -11.55 -19.31
N PHE A 118 -3.10 -10.29 -19.42
CA PHE A 118 -2.79 -9.44 -18.27
C PHE A 118 -4.10 -8.81 -17.78
N LYS A 119 -4.52 -9.16 -16.57
CA LYS A 119 -5.85 -8.82 -16.06
C LYS A 119 -5.80 -7.95 -14.82
N LEU A 120 -6.75 -7.01 -14.73
CA LEU A 120 -7.15 -6.36 -13.50
C LEU A 120 -8.48 -6.99 -13.06
N LEU A 121 -8.54 -7.42 -11.81
CA LEU A 121 -9.68 -8.08 -11.18
C LEU A 121 -10.23 -7.19 -10.06
N CYS A 122 -11.54 -7.06 -10.00
CA CYS A 122 -12.25 -6.34 -8.94
C CYS A 122 -13.25 -7.26 -8.27
N PHE A 123 -13.15 -7.38 -6.96
CA PHE A 123 -14.03 -8.20 -6.13
C PHE A 123 -14.81 -7.34 -5.14
N ASN A 124 -15.99 -7.83 -4.76
CA ASN A 124 -16.78 -7.23 -3.69
C ASN A 124 -16.11 -7.54 -2.34
N ARG A 125 -15.87 -6.52 -1.53
CA ARG A 125 -15.23 -6.61 -0.21
C ARG A 125 -16.04 -7.42 0.79
N ALA A 126 -17.39 -7.34 0.69
CA ALA A 126 -18.26 -7.98 1.67
C ALA A 126 -18.27 -9.52 1.56
N ASP A 127 -18.25 -10.06 0.33
CA ASP A 127 -18.46 -11.50 0.08
C ASP A 127 -17.47 -12.14 -0.89
N GLY A 128 -16.50 -11.37 -1.41
CA GLY A 128 -15.47 -11.85 -2.33
C GLY A 128 -15.96 -12.12 -3.76
N LYS A 129 -17.23 -11.83 -4.10
CA LYS A 129 -17.72 -12.06 -5.46
C LYS A 129 -17.00 -11.19 -6.48
N LEU A 130 -16.68 -11.77 -7.62
CA LEU A 130 -16.13 -11.03 -8.76
C LEU A 130 -17.19 -10.01 -9.25
N LEU A 131 -16.84 -8.73 -9.18
CA LEU A 131 -17.65 -7.65 -9.72
C LEU A 131 -17.38 -7.47 -11.21
N TRP A 132 -16.12 -7.44 -11.57
CA TRP A 132 -15.67 -7.38 -12.95
C TRP A 132 -14.19 -7.81 -13.09
N GLU A 133 -13.84 -8.25 -14.28
CA GLU A 133 -12.46 -8.45 -14.71
C GLU A 133 -12.21 -7.76 -16.04
N LYS A 134 -11.02 -7.24 -16.24
CA LYS A 134 -10.61 -6.60 -17.51
C LYS A 134 -9.28 -7.14 -17.96
N THR A 135 -9.25 -7.67 -19.18
CA THR A 135 -8.00 -7.99 -19.87
C THR A 135 -7.42 -6.70 -20.44
N ALA A 136 -6.33 -6.23 -19.84
CA ALA A 136 -5.63 -5.02 -20.26
C ALA A 136 -4.94 -5.24 -21.62
N VAL A 137 -4.23 -6.37 -21.76
CA VAL A 137 -3.54 -6.77 -22.97
C VAL A 137 -3.34 -8.28 -23.01
N VAL A 138 -3.32 -8.84 -24.21
CA VAL A 138 -2.89 -10.23 -24.48
C VAL A 138 -1.53 -10.16 -25.18
N SER A 139 -0.50 -10.75 -24.57
CA SER A 139 0.86 -10.64 -25.10
C SER A 139 1.77 -11.76 -24.63
N VAL A 140 2.74 -12.12 -25.44
CA VAL A 140 3.88 -12.95 -25.00
C VAL A 140 4.88 -12.05 -24.29
N PRO A 141 5.33 -12.38 -23.05
CA PRO A 141 6.42 -11.67 -22.40
C PRO A 141 7.69 -11.64 -23.28
N HIS A 142 8.43 -10.54 -23.25
CA HIS A 142 9.66 -10.41 -24.05
C HIS A 142 10.87 -11.10 -23.42
N GLN A 143 10.80 -11.40 -22.11
CA GLN A 143 11.82 -12.14 -21.36
C GLN A 143 11.16 -13.07 -20.33
N GLU A 144 11.93 -14.00 -19.79
CA GLU A 144 11.53 -14.86 -18.67
C GLU A 144 11.38 -14.06 -17.38
N THR A 145 10.97 -14.72 -16.31
CA THR A 145 10.95 -14.16 -14.98
C THR A 145 11.54 -15.16 -13.97
N HIS A 146 12.00 -14.69 -12.81
CA HIS A 146 12.48 -15.57 -11.75
C HIS A 146 11.37 -16.53 -11.31
N SER A 147 11.73 -17.77 -10.92
CA SER A 147 10.78 -18.82 -10.52
C SER A 147 9.81 -18.39 -9.41
N THR A 148 10.23 -17.47 -8.54
CA THR A 148 9.40 -16.92 -7.46
C THR A 148 8.68 -15.62 -7.85
N ASN A 149 8.88 -15.10 -9.06
CA ASN A 149 8.20 -13.92 -9.57
C ASN A 149 7.11 -14.34 -10.57
N GLY A 150 6.31 -13.37 -11.04
CA GLY A 150 5.29 -13.51 -12.07
C GLY A 150 5.30 -12.31 -13.00
N PHE A 151 4.37 -12.31 -13.95
CA PHE A 151 4.21 -11.21 -14.91
C PHE A 151 3.15 -10.18 -14.48
N ALA A 152 2.60 -10.32 -13.27
CA ALA A 152 1.62 -9.42 -12.64
C ALA A 152 1.99 -9.19 -11.17
N SER A 153 3.17 -8.65 -10.93
CA SER A 153 3.71 -8.43 -9.58
C SER A 153 3.50 -7.01 -9.07
N ALA A 154 3.43 -6.02 -9.97
CA ALA A 154 3.07 -4.65 -9.58
C ALA A 154 1.65 -4.61 -9.01
N SER A 155 1.49 -3.98 -7.87
CA SER A 155 0.18 -3.75 -7.25
C SER A 155 -0.53 -2.60 -7.95
N PRO A 156 -1.84 -2.67 -8.14
CA PRO A 156 -2.62 -1.52 -8.62
C PRO A 156 -2.59 -0.38 -7.57
N CYS A 157 -3.07 0.80 -7.96
CA CYS A 157 -3.38 1.88 -7.04
C CYS A 157 -4.68 2.56 -7.44
N THR A 158 -5.35 3.21 -6.48
CA THR A 158 -6.63 3.89 -6.69
C THR A 158 -6.79 5.11 -5.78
N ASP A 159 -7.54 6.09 -6.27
CA ASP A 159 -8.00 7.26 -5.53
C ASP A 159 -9.52 7.27 -5.28
N GLY A 160 -10.19 6.15 -5.64
CA GLY A 160 -11.65 6.01 -5.53
C GLY A 160 -12.43 6.55 -6.72
N GLU A 161 -11.78 7.25 -7.64
CA GLU A 161 -12.36 7.66 -8.93
C GLU A 161 -11.89 6.74 -10.05
N HIS A 162 -10.60 6.41 -10.04
CA HIS A 162 -9.95 5.55 -11.00
C HIS A 162 -9.09 4.49 -10.33
N VAL A 163 -8.87 3.38 -11.02
CA VAL A 163 -7.91 2.35 -10.64
C VAL A 163 -6.87 2.19 -11.76
N TYR A 164 -5.60 2.11 -11.35
CA TYR A 164 -4.45 2.08 -12.24
C TYR A 164 -3.73 0.75 -12.09
N ALA A 165 -3.58 0.01 -13.19
CA ALA A 165 -2.91 -1.28 -13.23
C ALA A 165 -1.65 -1.21 -14.10
N HIS A 166 -0.49 -1.51 -13.52
CA HIS A 166 0.79 -1.50 -14.22
C HIS A 166 1.27 -2.94 -14.46
N PHE A 167 1.62 -3.24 -15.70
CA PHE A 167 2.14 -4.53 -16.13
C PHE A 167 3.54 -4.39 -16.75
N GLY A 168 4.35 -3.50 -16.17
CA GLY A 168 5.71 -3.22 -16.64
C GLY A 168 5.74 -2.88 -18.12
N SER A 169 6.57 -3.61 -18.88
CA SER A 169 6.71 -3.46 -20.34
C SER A 169 5.41 -3.69 -21.15
N ARG A 170 4.34 -4.17 -20.50
CA ARG A 170 3.01 -4.33 -21.14
C ARG A 170 2.12 -3.12 -20.91
N GLY A 171 2.59 -2.12 -20.19
CA GLY A 171 1.96 -0.82 -20.06
C GLY A 171 1.26 -0.55 -18.72
N LEU A 172 0.76 0.67 -18.61
CA LEU A 172 -0.05 1.20 -17.53
C LEU A 172 -1.45 1.50 -18.07
N TYR A 173 -2.46 1.06 -17.35
CA TYR A 173 -3.87 1.16 -17.74
C TYR A 173 -4.66 1.84 -16.64
N CYS A 174 -5.48 2.83 -17.01
CA CYS A 174 -6.41 3.52 -16.13
C CYS A 174 -7.83 3.07 -16.45
N TYR A 175 -8.55 2.64 -15.42
CA TYR A 175 -9.95 2.26 -15.52
C TYR A 175 -10.79 3.09 -14.55
N THR A 176 -12.08 3.29 -14.88
CA THR A 176 -13.05 3.74 -13.88
C THR A 176 -13.22 2.67 -12.80
N MET A 177 -13.81 3.02 -11.64
CA MET A 177 -14.14 2.04 -10.61
C MET A 177 -15.16 0.97 -11.09
N LYS A 178 -15.82 1.19 -12.24
CA LYS A 178 -16.72 0.22 -12.90
C LYS A 178 -16.00 -0.67 -13.91
N GLY A 179 -14.69 -0.45 -14.14
CA GLY A 179 -13.87 -1.23 -15.05
C GLY A 179 -13.89 -0.74 -16.51
N ASP A 180 -14.38 0.46 -16.80
CA ASP A 180 -14.31 1.02 -18.14
C ASP A 180 -12.91 1.61 -18.36
N LEU A 181 -12.27 1.27 -19.48
CA LEU A 181 -10.95 1.80 -19.83
C LEU A 181 -11.05 3.30 -20.13
N VAL A 182 -10.27 4.10 -19.40
CA VAL A 182 -10.18 5.57 -19.60
C VAL A 182 -9.01 5.90 -20.52
N TRP A 183 -7.83 5.40 -20.21
CA TRP A 183 -6.64 5.53 -21.04
C TRP A 183 -5.65 4.40 -20.79
N LYS A 184 -4.70 4.24 -21.71
CA LYS A 184 -3.56 3.34 -21.56
C LYS A 184 -2.27 4.01 -22.02
N ARG A 185 -1.15 3.56 -21.47
CA ARG A 185 0.21 3.89 -21.89
C ARG A 185 1.01 2.60 -22.03
N ASP A 186 1.31 2.23 -23.25
CA ASP A 186 2.06 1.03 -23.63
C ASP A 186 3.30 1.38 -24.49
N ASP A 187 3.74 2.62 -24.41
CA ASP A 187 4.81 3.24 -25.19
C ASP A 187 6.10 3.53 -24.41
N PHE A 188 6.23 3.01 -23.18
CA PHE A 188 7.46 3.19 -22.36
C PHE A 188 8.66 2.39 -22.91
N GLY A 189 8.43 1.35 -23.71
CA GLY A 189 9.42 0.43 -24.23
C GLY A 189 9.46 -0.88 -23.45
N LEU A 190 10.59 -1.58 -23.51
CA LEU A 190 10.80 -2.86 -22.84
C LEU A 190 11.86 -2.73 -21.75
N MET A 191 11.56 -3.21 -20.55
CA MET A 191 12.54 -3.32 -19.47
C MET A 191 13.34 -4.61 -19.64
N ASN A 192 14.64 -4.49 -19.78
CA ASN A 192 15.56 -5.62 -19.67
C ASN A 192 15.97 -5.74 -18.20
N THR A 193 15.33 -6.59 -17.43
CA THR A 193 15.65 -6.77 -16.02
C THR A 193 16.85 -7.68 -15.83
N ARG A 194 17.63 -7.41 -14.79
CA ARG A 194 18.84 -8.18 -14.46
C ARG A 194 18.51 -9.67 -14.34
N ASN A 195 19.26 -10.50 -15.06
CA ASN A 195 19.09 -11.94 -15.13
C ASN A 195 17.66 -12.39 -15.50
N SER A 196 16.90 -11.57 -16.20
CA SER A 196 15.48 -11.82 -16.51
C SER A 196 14.65 -12.13 -15.24
N PHE A 197 14.91 -11.44 -14.13
CA PHE A 197 14.15 -11.68 -12.90
C PHE A 197 12.73 -11.15 -12.94
N GLY A 198 12.40 -10.39 -13.98
CA GLY A 198 11.07 -9.85 -14.21
C GLY A 198 10.85 -8.49 -13.57
N GLU A 199 9.71 -7.92 -13.83
CA GLU A 199 9.29 -6.57 -13.45
C GLU A 199 8.42 -6.63 -12.19
N GLY A 200 8.40 -5.57 -11.35
CA GLY A 200 7.67 -5.66 -10.09
C GLY A 200 7.34 -4.35 -9.40
N SER A 201 7.99 -3.24 -9.76
CA SER A 201 7.72 -1.93 -9.13
C SER A 201 6.30 -1.47 -9.39
N SER A 202 5.63 -0.99 -8.36
CA SER A 202 4.25 -0.48 -8.46
C SER A 202 4.24 1.01 -8.79
N PRO A 203 3.20 1.52 -9.48
CA PRO A 203 2.99 2.95 -9.65
C PRO A 203 2.51 3.56 -8.32
N THR A 204 2.76 4.86 -8.13
CA THR A 204 2.32 5.60 -6.94
C THR A 204 1.52 6.82 -7.33
N LEU A 205 0.32 6.96 -6.74
CA LEU A 205 -0.53 8.15 -6.89
C LEU A 205 -0.06 9.30 -5.98
N ALA A 206 -0.07 10.52 -6.53
CA ALA A 206 0.26 11.74 -5.82
C ALA A 206 -0.51 12.94 -6.38
N GLY A 207 -1.55 13.37 -5.71
CA GLY A 207 -2.41 14.45 -6.19
C GLY A 207 -3.02 14.16 -7.56
N ASN A 208 -2.64 14.95 -8.58
CA ASN A 208 -3.06 14.74 -9.96
C ASN A 208 -2.07 13.91 -10.79
N LYS A 209 -1.08 13.26 -10.17
CA LYS A 209 0.00 12.56 -10.85
C LYS A 209 0.04 11.08 -10.51
N ILE A 210 0.57 10.29 -11.45
CA ILE A 210 1.01 8.93 -11.24
C ILE A 210 2.51 8.88 -11.49
N ILE A 211 3.26 8.39 -10.51
CA ILE A 211 4.71 8.22 -10.59
C ILE A 211 4.98 6.77 -11.00
N VAL A 212 5.74 6.60 -12.07
CA VAL A 212 6.10 5.29 -12.65
C VAL A 212 7.61 5.15 -12.65
N PRO A 213 8.18 4.23 -11.86
CA PRO A 213 9.61 3.93 -11.92
C PRO A 213 9.90 3.01 -13.10
N TRP A 214 11.03 3.23 -13.78
CA TRP A 214 11.44 2.50 -14.97
C TRP A 214 12.95 2.16 -14.89
N ASP A 215 13.35 1.47 -13.81
CA ASP A 215 14.76 1.11 -13.58
C ASP A 215 15.05 -0.30 -14.13
N HIS A 216 15.98 -0.40 -15.08
CA HIS A 216 16.35 -1.65 -15.74
C HIS A 216 17.79 -1.60 -16.29
N GLU A 217 18.27 -2.66 -16.93
CA GLU A 217 19.62 -2.72 -17.51
C GLU A 217 19.77 -1.91 -18.84
N GLY A 218 18.86 -0.98 -19.09
CA GLY A 218 18.84 -0.06 -20.23
C GLY A 218 18.69 1.39 -19.74
N PRO A 219 18.11 2.28 -20.58
CA PRO A 219 17.86 3.68 -20.21
C PRO A 219 16.80 3.79 -19.11
N SER A 220 17.25 3.88 -17.87
CA SER A 220 16.38 4.01 -16.71
C SER A 220 15.83 5.42 -16.55
N ALA A 221 14.61 5.52 -16.01
CA ALA A 221 13.92 6.78 -15.79
C ALA A 221 12.87 6.69 -14.68
N VAL A 222 12.42 7.84 -14.21
CA VAL A 222 11.17 7.99 -13.47
C VAL A 222 10.27 8.94 -14.25
N PHE A 223 8.99 8.56 -14.35
CA PHE A 223 7.97 9.36 -15.04
C PHE A 223 6.94 9.86 -14.05
N ALA A 224 6.46 11.09 -14.25
CA ALA A 224 5.18 11.53 -13.73
C ALA A 224 4.20 11.72 -14.88
N LEU A 225 3.05 11.10 -14.76
CA LEU A 225 1.95 11.19 -15.72
C LEU A 225 0.79 11.94 -15.07
N ASP A 226 0.06 12.68 -15.87
CA ASP A 226 -1.25 13.19 -15.48
C ASP A 226 -2.22 12.02 -15.29
N LYS A 227 -2.81 11.88 -14.11
CA LYS A 227 -3.64 10.73 -13.74
C LYS A 227 -4.90 10.58 -14.58
N LEU A 228 -5.45 11.68 -15.11
CA LEU A 228 -6.71 11.67 -15.87
C LEU A 228 -6.50 11.38 -17.36
N THR A 229 -5.33 11.73 -17.90
CA THR A 229 -5.07 11.63 -19.35
C THR A 229 -3.94 10.67 -19.72
N GLY A 230 -3.12 10.24 -18.75
CA GLY A 230 -1.92 9.47 -19.00
C GLY A 230 -0.78 10.23 -19.69
N LYS A 231 -0.92 11.53 -19.94
CA LYS A 231 0.14 12.35 -20.58
C LYS A 231 1.33 12.50 -19.65
N THR A 232 2.53 12.41 -20.20
CA THR A 232 3.76 12.66 -19.44
C THR A 232 3.83 14.14 -19.08
N LEU A 233 3.89 14.44 -17.77
CA LEU A 233 4.12 15.77 -17.23
C LEU A 233 5.62 16.07 -17.15
N TRP A 234 6.38 15.10 -16.68
CA TRP A 234 7.84 15.13 -16.71
C TRP A 234 8.43 13.72 -16.76
N LYS A 235 9.66 13.62 -17.22
CA LYS A 235 10.51 12.44 -17.19
C LYS A 235 11.88 12.84 -16.70
N THR A 236 12.45 12.09 -15.77
CA THR A 236 13.83 12.29 -15.32
C THR A 236 14.61 11.01 -15.54
N ASP A 237 15.68 11.08 -16.33
CA ASP A 237 16.57 9.95 -16.59
C ASP A 237 17.33 9.59 -15.30
N ARG A 238 17.59 8.30 -15.11
CA ARG A 238 18.27 7.73 -13.95
C ARG A 238 19.44 6.87 -14.42
N ASP A 239 20.55 6.95 -13.72
CA ASP A 239 21.73 6.10 -13.93
C ASP A 239 21.67 4.84 -13.03
N GLU A 240 20.49 4.18 -13.01
CA GLU A 240 20.25 3.00 -12.18
C GLU A 240 20.16 1.74 -13.04
N PRO A 241 20.80 0.63 -12.64
CA PRO A 241 20.43 -0.70 -13.13
C PRO A 241 19.09 -1.13 -12.54
N THR A 242 18.69 -2.37 -12.79
CA THR A 242 17.43 -2.92 -12.29
C THR A 242 17.23 -2.71 -10.78
N CYS A 243 16.14 -2.02 -10.45
CA CYS A 243 15.66 -1.80 -9.10
C CYS A 243 14.15 -2.13 -9.07
N TRP A 244 13.69 -2.76 -7.99
CA TRP A 244 12.27 -3.13 -7.83
C TRP A 244 11.54 -2.29 -6.79
N SER A 245 12.18 -1.26 -6.26
CA SER A 245 11.58 -0.34 -5.29
C SER A 245 10.40 0.42 -5.89
N THR A 246 9.34 0.57 -5.12
CA THR A 246 8.19 1.42 -5.45
C THR A 246 8.46 2.84 -4.93
N PRO A 247 8.12 3.90 -5.69
CA PRO A 247 8.28 5.28 -5.26
C PRO A 247 7.49 5.58 -3.99
N LEU A 248 8.08 6.33 -3.06
CA LEU A 248 7.38 6.97 -1.95
C LEU A 248 7.15 8.44 -2.29
N VAL A 249 5.91 8.91 -2.12
CA VAL A 249 5.62 10.35 -2.16
C VAL A 249 5.41 10.85 -0.74
N VAL A 250 6.15 11.88 -0.36
CA VAL A 250 6.15 12.44 0.99
C VAL A 250 6.08 13.95 0.96
N ALA A 251 5.27 14.53 1.85
CA ALA A 251 5.19 15.97 2.06
C ALA A 251 6.21 16.42 3.11
N PHE A 252 6.93 17.48 2.82
CA PHE A 252 7.84 18.11 3.76
C PHE A 252 7.87 19.63 3.54
N GLU A 253 7.64 20.40 4.60
CA GLU A 253 7.61 21.90 4.58
C GLU A 253 6.74 22.47 3.44
N GLY A 254 5.55 21.89 3.23
CA GLY A 254 4.59 22.34 2.21
C GLY A 254 4.92 21.94 0.77
N LYS A 255 6.02 21.19 0.54
CA LYS A 255 6.39 20.64 -0.77
C LYS A 255 6.29 19.12 -0.75
N GLN A 256 5.94 18.55 -1.89
CA GLN A 256 5.92 17.09 -2.06
C GLN A 256 7.17 16.63 -2.81
N GLN A 257 7.73 15.52 -2.35
CA GLN A 257 8.92 14.89 -2.92
C GLN A 257 8.61 13.45 -3.29
N VAL A 258 9.24 12.96 -4.35
CA VAL A 258 9.25 11.56 -4.75
C VAL A 258 10.58 10.96 -4.34
N VAL A 259 10.57 10.01 -3.41
CA VAL A 259 11.79 9.30 -3.00
C VAL A 259 11.83 7.91 -3.61
N LEU A 260 12.92 7.60 -4.28
CA LEU A 260 13.20 6.31 -4.90
C LEU A 260 14.51 5.73 -4.37
N ASN A 261 14.47 4.44 -4.04
CA ASN A 261 15.69 3.66 -3.85
C ASN A 261 16.34 3.38 -5.21
N GLY A 262 17.62 3.06 -5.22
CA GLY A 262 18.37 2.68 -6.40
C GLY A 262 19.68 2.04 -5.98
N GLN A 263 20.32 1.28 -6.86
CA GLN A 263 21.60 0.63 -6.56
C GLN A 263 22.72 1.66 -6.43
N THR A 264 22.73 2.69 -7.27
CA THR A 264 23.76 3.72 -7.24
C THR A 264 23.51 4.72 -6.13
N CYS A 265 22.26 5.20 -6.00
CA CYS A 265 21.84 6.15 -4.98
C CYS A 265 20.35 6.01 -4.64
N ALA A 266 19.99 6.25 -3.39
CA ALA A 266 18.66 6.75 -3.07
C ALA A 266 18.57 8.21 -3.55
N ARG A 267 17.44 8.57 -4.14
CA ARG A 267 17.22 9.93 -4.69
C ARG A 267 15.85 10.47 -4.31
N SER A 268 15.81 11.78 -4.11
CA SER A 268 14.58 12.53 -3.98
C SER A 268 14.42 13.48 -5.16
N TYR A 269 13.19 13.57 -5.65
CA TYR A 269 12.81 14.47 -6.74
C TYR A 269 11.67 15.38 -6.30
N ASP A 270 11.67 16.61 -6.78
CA ASP A 270 10.53 17.51 -6.65
C ASP A 270 9.33 16.94 -7.43
N LEU A 271 8.19 16.75 -6.77
CA LEU A 271 7.01 16.12 -7.38
C LEU A 271 6.46 16.92 -8.58
N GLU A 272 6.59 18.25 -8.55
CA GLU A 272 6.01 19.09 -9.61
C GLU A 272 6.87 19.12 -10.87
N THR A 273 8.18 19.12 -10.71
CA THR A 273 9.13 19.36 -11.81
C THR A 273 9.96 18.15 -12.21
N GLY A 274 10.02 17.09 -11.37
CA GLY A 274 10.92 15.97 -11.55
C GLY A 274 12.41 16.29 -11.33
N LYS A 275 12.74 17.51 -10.89
CA LYS A 275 14.12 17.91 -10.60
C LYS A 275 14.62 17.13 -9.39
N GLU A 276 15.82 16.53 -9.51
CA GLU A 276 16.50 15.90 -8.37
C GLU A 276 16.82 16.95 -7.31
N LEU A 277 16.39 16.68 -6.07
CA LEU A 277 16.63 17.51 -4.91
C LEU A 277 17.91 17.08 -4.19
N TRP A 278 18.01 15.79 -3.89
CA TRP A 278 19.18 15.20 -3.25
C TRP A 278 19.37 13.73 -3.68
N ARG A 279 20.60 13.26 -3.48
CA ARG A 279 21.00 11.87 -3.63
C ARG A 279 21.89 11.42 -2.49
N CYS A 280 21.90 10.12 -2.19
CA CYS A 280 22.82 9.49 -1.24
C CYS A 280 23.20 8.09 -1.70
N ALA A 281 24.48 7.85 -1.91
CA ALA A 281 25.01 6.53 -2.22
C ALA A 281 25.29 5.72 -0.95
N GLY A 282 25.27 4.40 -1.08
CA GLY A 282 25.55 3.44 0.00
C GLY A 282 24.78 2.14 -0.14
N GLN A 283 23.79 2.09 -1.02
CA GLN A 283 22.94 0.95 -1.27
C GLN A 283 23.75 -0.25 -1.82
N THR A 284 23.15 -1.42 -1.66
CA THR A 284 23.70 -2.66 -2.20
C THR A 284 23.15 -2.97 -3.59
N GLU A 285 23.57 -4.05 -4.21
CA GLU A 285 23.06 -4.44 -5.53
C GLU A 285 21.54 -4.71 -5.52
N ARG A 286 20.86 -4.40 -6.63
CA ARG A 286 19.46 -4.72 -6.94
C ARG A 286 18.46 -4.46 -5.79
N PRO A 287 18.28 -3.23 -5.32
CA PRO A 287 17.39 -2.92 -4.23
C PRO A 287 15.93 -3.27 -4.56
N CYS A 288 15.24 -3.91 -3.60
CA CYS A 288 13.80 -4.19 -3.69
C CYS A 288 13.01 -3.39 -2.66
N ALA A 289 13.58 -3.20 -1.47
CA ALA A 289 12.92 -2.51 -0.38
C ALA A 289 12.56 -1.06 -0.76
N SER A 290 11.29 -0.71 -0.59
CA SER A 290 10.77 0.63 -0.84
C SER A 290 11.00 1.54 0.37
N PRO A 291 11.22 2.85 0.17
CA PRO A 291 11.37 3.82 1.24
C PRO A 291 10.13 3.92 2.12
N VAL A 292 10.33 4.34 3.38
CA VAL A 292 9.28 4.80 4.30
C VAL A 292 9.69 6.12 4.92
N ALA A 293 8.76 6.97 5.36
CA ALA A 293 9.11 8.29 5.89
C ALA A 293 8.15 8.77 6.98
N GLU A 294 8.71 9.49 7.95
CA GLU A 294 7.96 10.15 9.00
C GLU A 294 8.78 11.31 9.58
N ASN A 295 8.11 12.37 10.02
CA ASN A 295 8.72 13.47 10.77
C ASN A 295 9.96 14.11 10.11
N GLY A 296 9.95 14.27 8.78
CA GLY A 296 11.04 14.89 8.02
C GLY A 296 12.25 13.99 7.77
N LEU A 297 12.14 12.70 8.13
CA LEU A 297 13.12 11.67 7.82
C LEU A 297 12.55 10.67 6.82
N VAL A 298 13.40 10.18 5.93
CA VAL A 298 13.11 9.06 5.04
C VAL A 298 14.13 7.95 5.29
N TYR A 299 13.66 6.72 5.25
CA TYR A 299 14.45 5.52 5.54
C TYR A 299 14.52 4.65 4.29
N VAL A 300 15.74 4.26 3.93
CA VAL A 300 16.01 3.51 2.71
C VAL A 300 16.92 2.34 3.03
N GLY A 301 16.50 1.12 2.67
CA GLY A 301 17.25 -0.09 2.97
C GLY A 301 17.52 -0.94 1.74
N SER A 302 18.61 -1.71 1.79
CA SER A 302 18.97 -2.74 0.80
C SER A 302 19.88 -3.79 1.44
N GLY A 303 19.83 -5.06 0.98
CA GLY A 303 20.51 -6.15 1.66
C GLY A 303 21.03 -7.26 0.75
N HIS A 304 21.03 -7.10 -0.57
CA HIS A 304 21.58 -8.12 -1.46
C HIS A 304 23.09 -7.95 -1.62
N ARG A 305 23.87 -8.99 -1.27
CA ARG A 305 25.33 -8.99 -1.31
C ARG A 305 25.96 -7.81 -0.58
N GLY A 306 25.42 -7.48 0.56
CA GLY A 306 25.82 -6.40 1.42
C GLY A 306 24.72 -6.03 2.38
N SER A 307 24.87 -4.94 3.08
CA SER A 307 23.88 -4.42 4.02
C SER A 307 23.94 -2.91 4.07
N PHE A 308 22.79 -2.28 3.95
CA PHE A 308 22.63 -0.85 4.10
C PHE A 308 21.20 -0.51 4.54
N LEU A 309 21.07 0.29 5.58
CA LEU A 309 19.85 0.98 5.96
C LEU A 309 20.25 2.38 6.45
N GLY A 310 19.70 3.42 5.82
CA GLY A 310 20.01 4.81 6.16
C GLY A 310 18.77 5.63 6.44
N ALA A 311 18.88 6.56 7.39
CA ALA A 311 17.93 7.63 7.66
C ALA A 311 18.45 8.94 7.10
N PHE A 312 17.68 9.57 6.23
CA PHE A 312 18.04 10.81 5.55
C PHE A 312 17.02 11.91 5.85
N ARG A 313 17.51 13.14 5.98
CA ARG A 313 16.64 14.31 6.10
C ARG A 313 16.05 14.69 4.74
N LEU A 314 14.76 14.97 4.71
CA LEU A 314 14.06 15.39 3.49
C LEU A 314 14.46 16.81 3.01
N ASP A 315 15.05 17.63 3.86
CA ASP A 315 15.61 18.95 3.50
C ASP A 315 17.05 18.87 2.91
N GLY A 316 17.48 17.69 2.44
CA GLY A 316 18.75 17.51 1.73
C GLY A 316 18.80 18.28 0.42
N GLN A 317 20.02 18.59 -0.04
CA GLN A 317 20.28 19.19 -1.36
C GLN A 317 21.57 18.61 -1.97
N GLY A 318 21.52 18.23 -3.24
CA GLY A 318 22.65 17.65 -3.96
C GLY A 318 23.09 16.30 -3.38
N ASP A 319 24.38 15.99 -3.39
CA ASP A 319 24.90 14.78 -2.76
C ASP A 319 25.05 15.00 -1.25
N ILE A 320 24.26 14.25 -0.49
CA ILE A 320 24.22 14.35 0.98
C ILE A 320 25.13 13.34 1.69
N LYS A 321 25.83 12.48 0.95
CA LYS A 321 26.73 11.47 1.54
C LYS A 321 27.78 12.13 2.42
N GLY A 322 27.95 11.63 3.65
CA GLY A 322 28.90 12.17 4.63
C GLY A 322 28.52 13.53 5.25
N SER A 323 27.34 14.07 4.91
CA SER A 323 26.82 15.30 5.52
C SER A 323 25.95 15.02 6.74
N LYS A 324 25.59 16.08 7.49
CA LYS A 324 24.63 15.98 8.60
C LYS A 324 23.18 15.66 8.17
N LYS A 325 22.92 15.54 6.85
CA LYS A 325 21.64 15.10 6.31
C LYS A 325 21.49 13.58 6.34
N VAL A 326 22.58 12.84 6.47
CA VAL A 326 22.58 11.43 6.86
C VAL A 326 22.57 11.38 8.39
N VAL A 327 21.44 10.99 8.98
CA VAL A 327 21.21 11.02 10.42
C VAL A 327 21.86 9.83 11.10
N TRP A 328 21.64 8.63 10.54
CA TRP A 328 22.27 7.39 10.97
C TRP A 328 22.26 6.36 9.83
N THR A 329 23.13 5.36 9.95
CA THR A 329 23.21 4.21 9.04
C THR A 329 23.43 2.92 9.81
N ILE A 330 22.91 1.81 9.28
CA ILE A 330 23.16 0.43 9.73
C ILE A 330 23.72 -0.35 8.55
N ASP A 331 24.81 -1.11 8.77
CA ASP A 331 25.57 -1.84 7.77
C ASP A 331 25.53 -3.37 7.93
N HIS A 332 24.59 -3.87 8.72
CA HIS A 332 24.39 -5.30 8.97
C HIS A 332 22.90 -5.64 9.09
N ASP A 333 22.56 -6.89 8.78
CA ASP A 333 21.21 -7.48 9.00
C ASP A 333 20.04 -6.74 8.32
N THR A 334 20.29 -6.04 7.23
CA THR A 334 19.33 -5.18 6.52
C THR A 334 18.44 -5.95 5.52
N PRO A 335 17.31 -5.37 5.07
CA PRO A 335 16.32 -6.07 4.24
C PRO A 335 16.80 -6.27 2.79
N ASP A 336 16.51 -7.43 2.18
CA ASP A 336 16.73 -7.68 0.74
C ASP A 336 15.45 -7.40 -0.08
N ILE A 337 14.37 -8.14 0.14
CA ILE A 337 13.13 -8.04 -0.67
C ILE A 337 12.02 -7.29 0.08
N ALA A 338 11.70 -7.73 1.28
CA ALA A 338 10.65 -7.10 2.08
C ALA A 338 11.02 -5.64 2.41
N SER A 339 10.07 -4.74 2.23
CA SER A 339 10.25 -3.33 2.58
C SER A 339 10.18 -3.11 4.09
N LEU A 340 10.67 -1.97 4.52
CA LEU A 340 10.57 -1.50 5.90
C LEU A 340 9.11 -1.30 6.31
N LEU A 341 8.81 -1.50 7.58
CA LEU A 341 7.59 -1.02 8.21
C LEU A 341 7.96 0.10 9.17
N LEU A 342 7.27 1.22 9.07
CA LEU A 342 7.41 2.34 9.99
C LEU A 342 6.08 2.56 10.71
N THR A 343 6.09 2.38 12.02
CA THR A 343 4.92 2.54 12.89
C THR A 343 5.34 2.96 14.28
N SER A 344 4.60 3.84 14.93
CA SER A 344 4.80 4.26 16.32
C SER A 344 6.25 4.67 16.65
N GLY A 345 6.95 5.34 15.71
CA GLY A 345 8.36 5.74 15.85
C GLY A 345 9.37 4.59 15.82
N ARG A 346 8.97 3.41 15.38
CA ARG A 346 9.80 2.21 15.23
C ARG A 346 9.89 1.77 13.78
N ILE A 347 11.04 1.23 13.39
CA ILE A 347 11.27 0.63 12.09
C ILE A 347 11.50 -0.86 12.29
N TYR A 348 10.65 -1.67 11.64
CA TYR A 348 10.77 -3.12 11.60
C TYR A 348 11.28 -3.56 10.24
N PHE A 349 12.22 -4.49 10.22
CA PHE A 349 12.76 -5.05 8.98
C PHE A 349 13.32 -6.46 9.20
N HIS A 350 13.22 -7.28 8.15
CA HIS A 350 13.79 -8.63 8.15
C HIS A 350 15.24 -8.60 7.69
N LYS A 351 16.06 -9.47 8.25
CA LYS A 351 17.42 -9.73 7.75
C LYS A 351 17.34 -10.50 6.44
N GLY A 352 17.72 -9.87 5.33
CA GLY A 352 17.69 -10.48 4.01
C GLY A 352 16.30 -11.00 3.64
N LYS A 353 16.18 -12.31 3.40
CA LYS A 353 14.93 -13.04 3.08
C LYS A 353 14.57 -14.07 4.15
N ASN A 354 15.16 -14.02 5.30
CA ASN A 354 14.91 -15.00 6.34
C ASN A 354 13.96 -14.46 7.43
N GLY A 355 13.50 -15.33 8.32
CA GLY A 355 12.57 -15.00 9.38
C GLY A 355 13.21 -14.31 10.60
N GLN A 356 14.38 -13.70 10.46
CA GLN A 356 14.99 -12.89 11.52
C GLN A 356 14.50 -11.45 11.41
N LEU A 357 14.05 -10.88 12.53
CA LEU A 357 13.47 -9.55 12.61
C LEU A 357 14.34 -8.61 13.46
N SER A 358 14.50 -7.40 12.98
CA SER A 358 15.06 -6.29 13.75
C SER A 358 14.02 -5.20 13.97
N CYS A 359 14.12 -4.51 15.10
CA CYS A 359 13.35 -3.31 15.40
C CYS A 359 14.28 -2.23 15.94
N VAL A 360 14.22 -1.04 15.35
CA VAL A 360 15.06 0.09 15.76
C VAL A 360 14.20 1.33 16.01
N ASP A 361 14.69 2.22 16.86
CA ASP A 361 14.15 3.54 17.03
C ASP A 361 14.35 4.37 15.75
N ALA A 362 13.28 4.92 15.20
CA ALA A 362 13.31 5.61 13.92
C ALA A 362 14.20 6.87 13.94
N VAL A 363 14.24 7.61 15.06
CA VAL A 363 14.99 8.86 15.18
C VAL A 363 16.48 8.62 15.32
N THR A 364 16.86 7.63 16.12
CA THR A 364 18.26 7.41 16.53
C THR A 364 18.94 6.24 15.85
N GLY A 365 18.18 5.32 15.23
CA GLY A 365 18.69 4.06 14.67
C GLY A 365 19.13 3.04 15.74
N LYS A 366 18.93 3.34 17.03
CA LYS A 366 19.31 2.41 18.11
C LYS A 366 18.40 1.20 18.09
N PRO A 367 18.95 -0.02 18.16
CA PRO A 367 18.13 -1.22 18.15
C PRO A 367 17.39 -1.40 19.49
N PHE A 368 16.13 -1.79 19.41
CA PHE A 368 15.41 -2.43 20.50
C PHE A 368 15.76 -3.92 20.53
N TYR A 369 15.80 -4.55 19.37
CA TYR A 369 16.32 -5.90 19.16
C TYR A 369 16.87 -6.07 17.73
N THR A 370 17.79 -7.01 17.52
CA THR A 370 18.49 -7.20 16.25
C THR A 370 18.48 -8.66 15.84
N ALA A 371 18.02 -8.92 14.60
CA ALA A 371 18.04 -10.24 13.96
C ALA A 371 17.48 -11.38 14.82
N GLU A 372 16.47 -11.08 15.63
CA GLU A 372 15.79 -12.09 16.46
C GLU A 372 15.04 -13.08 15.56
N ARG A 373 15.22 -14.37 15.82
CA ARG A 373 14.54 -15.42 15.06
C ARG A 373 13.09 -15.54 15.49
N ILE A 374 12.19 -15.37 14.54
CA ILE A 374 10.76 -15.55 14.74
C ILE A 374 10.37 -16.98 14.40
N PRO A 375 9.92 -17.81 15.36
CA PRO A 375 9.45 -19.17 15.09
C PRO A 375 8.32 -19.18 14.04
N GLY A 376 8.41 -20.13 13.08
CA GLY A 376 7.44 -20.25 11.99
C GLY A 376 7.66 -19.35 10.77
N LEU A 377 8.62 -18.41 10.84
CA LEU A 377 9.03 -17.61 9.70
C LEU A 377 10.39 -18.08 9.17
N ASP A 378 10.46 -18.45 7.90
CA ASP A 378 11.69 -18.91 7.25
C ASP A 378 12.06 -18.12 6.02
N SER A 379 11.16 -17.98 5.05
CA SER A 379 11.37 -17.25 3.79
C SER A 379 10.40 -16.09 3.69
N ILE A 380 10.93 -14.86 3.56
CA ILE A 380 10.14 -13.64 3.62
C ILE A 380 10.24 -12.87 2.30
N TYR A 381 9.08 -12.63 1.67
CA TYR A 381 8.92 -11.76 0.50
C TYR A 381 7.91 -10.66 0.79
N ALA A 382 6.81 -11.00 1.45
CA ALA A 382 5.82 -10.03 1.91
C ALA A 382 6.45 -9.04 2.90
N SER A 383 6.14 -7.77 2.77
CA SER A 383 6.58 -6.74 3.72
C SER A 383 5.74 -6.79 5.00
N PRO A 384 6.31 -6.49 6.17
CA PRO A 384 5.55 -6.36 7.39
C PRO A 384 4.50 -5.25 7.27
N VAL A 385 3.35 -5.44 7.94
CA VAL A 385 2.29 -4.42 8.06
C VAL A 385 1.87 -4.29 9.51
N ALA A 386 1.41 -3.08 9.89
CA ALA A 386 0.95 -2.80 11.25
C ALA A 386 -0.53 -2.38 11.25
N ALA A 387 -1.28 -2.89 12.24
CA ALA A 387 -2.66 -2.51 12.52
C ALA A 387 -3.03 -2.85 13.96
N GLY A 388 -3.87 -2.03 14.60
CA GLY A 388 -4.43 -2.31 15.92
C GLY A 388 -3.40 -2.55 17.02
N GLY A 389 -2.24 -1.89 16.98
CA GLY A 389 -1.15 -2.10 17.93
C GLY A 389 -0.35 -3.38 17.73
N HIS A 390 -0.49 -4.05 16.58
CA HIS A 390 0.19 -5.28 16.22
C HIS A 390 0.95 -5.14 14.90
N VAL A 391 1.99 -5.99 14.73
CA VAL A 391 2.73 -6.16 13.48
C VAL A 391 2.48 -7.57 12.96
N TYR A 392 2.10 -7.66 11.69
CA TYR A 392 1.81 -8.91 10.97
C TYR A 392 2.99 -9.22 10.04
N LEU A 393 3.64 -10.36 10.29
CA LEU A 393 4.83 -10.84 9.59
C LEU A 393 4.46 -12.10 8.81
N THR A 394 4.46 -12.03 7.48
CA THR A 394 3.98 -13.13 6.62
C THR A 394 5.13 -13.78 5.86
N SER A 395 5.29 -15.09 5.99
CA SER A 395 6.27 -15.90 5.26
C SER A 395 5.68 -16.47 3.96
N ARG A 396 6.57 -16.90 3.07
CA ARG A 396 6.18 -17.59 1.83
C ARG A 396 5.40 -18.88 2.06
N ALA A 397 5.61 -19.55 3.19
CA ALA A 397 4.84 -20.75 3.57
C ALA A 397 3.39 -20.44 3.97
N GLY A 398 2.94 -19.18 3.89
CA GLY A 398 1.60 -18.75 4.29
C GLY A 398 1.43 -18.58 5.80
N THR A 399 2.51 -18.75 6.55
CA THR A 399 2.52 -18.48 7.99
C THR A 399 2.57 -16.98 8.23
N THR A 400 1.64 -16.48 9.05
CA THR A 400 1.68 -15.11 9.56
C THR A 400 1.83 -15.13 11.07
N VAL A 401 2.95 -14.59 11.55
CA VAL A 401 3.18 -14.35 12.98
C VAL A 401 2.75 -12.94 13.30
N VAL A 402 1.94 -12.80 14.33
CA VAL A 402 1.48 -11.50 14.85
C VAL A 402 2.27 -11.21 16.12
N ILE A 403 2.91 -10.04 16.16
CA ILE A 403 3.64 -9.56 17.33
C ILE A 403 3.05 -8.24 17.82
N SER A 404 3.30 -7.88 19.07
CA SER A 404 2.97 -6.56 19.57
C SER A 404 3.81 -5.48 18.90
N ASP A 405 3.23 -4.32 18.56
CA ASP A 405 3.99 -3.14 18.12
C ASP A 405 4.64 -2.45 19.35
N ALA A 406 5.77 -2.99 19.80
CA ALA A 406 6.45 -2.61 21.04
C ALA A 406 7.99 -2.69 20.89
N ALA A 407 8.70 -2.09 21.86
CA ALA A 407 10.15 -2.18 21.96
C ALA A 407 10.63 -3.60 22.33
N GLU A 408 9.81 -4.37 23.03
CA GLU A 408 10.08 -5.76 23.35
C GLU A 408 9.38 -6.70 22.37
N LEU A 409 10.09 -7.73 21.92
CA LEU A 409 9.52 -8.73 21.04
C LEU A 409 8.55 -9.63 21.80
N ASN A 410 7.27 -9.52 21.50
CA ASN A 410 6.22 -10.37 22.07
C ASN A 410 5.37 -10.97 20.96
N ILE A 411 5.38 -12.30 20.85
CA ILE A 411 4.57 -13.05 19.88
C ILE A 411 3.17 -13.23 20.47
N VAL A 412 2.17 -12.71 19.74
CA VAL A 412 0.75 -12.77 20.13
C VAL A 412 0.07 -14.01 19.56
N ALA A 413 0.32 -14.30 18.27
CA ALA A 413 -0.30 -15.43 17.59
C ALA A 413 0.54 -15.91 16.39
N THR A 414 0.29 -17.16 15.97
CA THR A 414 0.83 -17.72 14.73
C THR A 414 -0.30 -18.35 13.94
N ASN A 415 -0.46 -17.92 12.72
CA ASN A 415 -1.56 -18.29 11.81
C ASN A 415 -1.01 -18.86 10.51
N ASN A 416 -1.83 -19.58 9.73
CA ASN A 416 -1.45 -20.05 8.40
C ASN A 416 -2.66 -20.10 7.46
N VAL A 417 -2.45 -19.75 6.19
CA VAL A 417 -3.48 -19.82 5.11
C VAL A 417 -3.29 -21.04 4.21
N GLU A 418 -2.29 -21.89 4.50
CA GLU A 418 -1.99 -23.17 3.84
C GLU A 418 -1.67 -23.05 2.34
N GLU A 419 -1.11 -21.92 1.92
CA GLU A 419 -0.58 -21.73 0.56
C GLU A 419 0.53 -20.68 0.52
N THR A 420 1.28 -20.63 -0.57
CA THR A 420 2.37 -19.66 -0.76
C THR A 420 1.84 -18.22 -0.78
N VAL A 421 2.47 -17.35 0.02
CA VAL A 421 2.17 -15.91 0.07
C VAL A 421 3.44 -15.10 -0.20
N ASP A 422 3.49 -14.42 -1.35
CA ASP A 422 4.55 -13.48 -1.71
C ASP A 422 4.07 -12.01 -1.62
N ALA A 423 2.76 -11.78 -1.71
CA ALA A 423 2.14 -10.47 -1.65
C ALA A 423 2.08 -9.93 -0.20
N THR A 424 2.29 -8.63 -0.04
CA THR A 424 2.11 -7.96 1.25
C THR A 424 0.62 -7.93 1.61
N PRO A 425 0.22 -8.34 2.82
CA PRO A 425 -1.16 -8.21 3.28
C PRO A 425 -1.63 -6.76 3.37
N ALA A 426 -2.94 -6.54 3.30
CA ALA A 426 -3.55 -5.23 3.39
C ALA A 426 -4.55 -5.17 4.56
N PRO A 427 -4.20 -4.50 5.68
CA PRO A 427 -5.12 -4.28 6.79
C PRO A 427 -6.06 -3.10 6.50
N VAL A 428 -7.36 -3.30 6.70
CA VAL A 428 -8.39 -2.26 6.48
C VAL A 428 -9.52 -2.47 7.48
N ASP A 429 -9.84 -1.48 8.29
CA ASP A 429 -10.85 -1.58 9.35
C ASP A 429 -10.59 -2.83 10.24
N ASN A 430 -11.55 -3.74 10.33
CA ASN A 430 -11.44 -4.98 11.08
C ASN A 430 -11.08 -6.18 10.19
N GLU A 431 -10.50 -5.96 9.02
CA GLU A 431 -10.20 -6.97 8.01
C GLU A 431 -8.73 -6.98 7.63
N LEU A 432 -8.18 -8.18 7.37
CA LEU A 432 -6.87 -8.36 6.76
C LEU A 432 -7.04 -9.13 5.45
N PHE A 433 -6.63 -8.51 4.35
CA PHE A 433 -6.65 -9.15 3.05
C PHE A 433 -5.30 -9.79 2.76
N ILE A 434 -5.30 -11.09 2.49
CA ILE A 434 -4.10 -11.86 2.17
C ILE A 434 -4.27 -12.45 0.78
N ARG A 435 -3.30 -12.17 -0.11
CA ARG A 435 -3.23 -12.82 -1.41
C ARG A 435 -2.23 -13.95 -1.38
N GLY A 436 -2.73 -15.16 -1.51
CA GLY A 436 -1.93 -16.33 -1.79
C GLY A 436 -1.68 -16.55 -3.29
N GLU A 437 -0.99 -17.61 -3.63
CA GLU A 437 -0.73 -17.99 -5.03
C GLU A 437 -2.00 -18.31 -5.80
N LYS A 438 -2.98 -18.96 -5.13
CA LYS A 438 -4.20 -19.47 -5.74
C LYS A 438 -5.47 -18.76 -5.27
N HIS A 439 -5.43 -18.14 -4.09
CA HIS A 439 -6.63 -17.56 -3.49
C HIS A 439 -6.38 -16.15 -2.95
N LEU A 440 -7.46 -15.39 -2.87
CA LEU A 440 -7.55 -14.18 -2.08
C LEU A 440 -8.40 -14.48 -0.84
N PHE A 441 -7.91 -14.06 0.32
CA PHE A 441 -8.54 -14.25 1.62
C PHE A 441 -8.94 -12.92 2.21
N CYS A 442 -10.11 -12.86 2.84
CA CYS A 442 -10.49 -11.82 3.77
C CYS A 442 -10.59 -12.44 5.16
N ILE A 443 -9.70 -12.01 6.05
CA ILE A 443 -9.67 -12.40 7.45
C ILE A 443 -10.40 -11.34 8.25
N ALA A 444 -11.46 -11.72 8.96
CA ALA A 444 -12.27 -10.86 9.81
C ALA A 444 -12.86 -11.68 10.95
N ALA A 445 -13.11 -11.04 12.09
CA ALA A 445 -13.83 -11.68 13.19
C ALA A 445 -15.26 -12.03 12.72
N GLN A 446 -15.68 -13.25 13.04
CA GLN A 446 -17.04 -13.77 12.80
C GLN A 446 -17.86 -13.72 14.08
#